data_0bd0e6c87eff141be1c2963745ca2bf1
#
_entry.id   0bd0e6c87eff141be1c2963745ca2bf1
#
_cell.length_a   1.000
_cell.length_b   1.000
_cell.length_c   1.000
_cell.angle_alpha   90.00
_cell.angle_beta   90.00
_cell.angle_gamma   90.00
#
_symmetry.space_group_name_H-M   'P 1'
#
loop_
_entity.id
_entity.type
_entity.pdbx_description
1 polymer ?
#
loop_
_entity_poly.entity_id
_entity_poly.type
_entity_poly.pdbx_seq_one_letter_code
_entity_poly.pdbx_strand_id
1 'polypeptide(L)' 'MYILGDIGNSETKLFLVNSKNRIIKYKSFPSKEMSNRILNNNFNSLTNNYSKIEKVLFCSVVPKSFSLIKKF' A
#
# COMPACT_ATOMS: atom_id res chain seq x y z
N MET A 1 -3.66 -5.56 -12.54
CA MET A 1 -2.92 -5.51 -11.28
C MET A 1 -3.64 -4.69 -10.25
N TYR A 2 -3.44 -5.01 -8.99
CA TYR A 2 -4.00 -4.22 -7.90
C TYR A 2 -3.01 -4.14 -6.74
N ILE A 3 -3.23 -3.18 -5.86
CA ILE A 3 -2.42 -3.02 -4.65
C ILE A 3 -3.24 -3.44 -3.45
N LEU A 4 -2.64 -4.27 -2.61
CA LEU A 4 -3.23 -4.73 -1.36
C LEU A 4 -2.43 -4.14 -0.22
N GLY A 5 -3.10 -3.46 0.71
CA GLY A 5 -2.46 -2.85 1.85
C GLY A 5 -2.91 -3.49 3.15
N ASP A 6 -1.97 -3.77 4.03
CA ASP A 6 -2.23 -4.30 5.36
C ASP A 6 -1.63 -3.35 6.39
N ILE A 7 -2.49 -2.62 7.10
CA ILE A 7 -2.07 -1.63 8.07
C ILE A 7 -2.17 -2.22 9.47
N GLY A 8 -1.02 -2.59 10.01
CA GLY A 8 -0.92 -3.09 11.38
C GLY A 8 -0.54 -2.01 12.37
N ASN A 9 -0.51 -2.37 13.66
CA ASN A 9 -0.10 -1.44 14.71
C ASN A 9 1.37 -1.04 14.59
N SER A 10 2.22 -1.98 14.23
CA SER A 10 3.66 -1.75 14.15
C SER A 10 4.13 -1.45 12.75
N GLU A 11 3.57 -2.12 11.76
CA GLU A 11 4.07 -2.09 10.40
C GLU A 11 2.95 -2.09 9.40
N THR A 12 3.13 -1.33 8.32
CA THR A 12 2.23 -1.31 7.18
C THR A 12 2.93 -1.97 6.00
N LYS A 13 2.21 -2.86 5.32
CA LYS A 13 2.73 -3.58 4.15
C LYS A 13 1.86 -3.29 2.93
N LEU A 14 2.51 -3.04 1.81
CA LEU A 14 1.86 -2.81 0.53
C LEU A 14 2.33 -3.87 -0.46
N PHE A 15 1.39 -4.54 -1.10
CA PHE A 15 1.67 -5.63 -2.03
C PHE A 15 1.16 -5.28 -3.41
N LEU A 16 1.98 -5.50 -4.43
CA LEU A 16 1.53 -5.43 -5.81
C LEU A 16 1.17 -6.84 -6.27
N VAL A 17 -0.07 -7.03 -6.70
CA VAL A 17 -0.62 -8.35 -7.02
C VAL A 17 -1.08 -8.37 -8.48
N ASN A 18 -0.75 -9.44 -9.21
CA ASN A 18 -1.12 -9.57 -10.61
C ASN A 18 -2.51 -10.20 -10.78
N SER A 19 -2.93 -10.35 -12.03
CA SER A 19 -4.25 -10.90 -12.36
C SER A 19 -4.43 -12.37 -11.94
N LYS A 20 -3.35 -13.06 -11.65
CA LYS A 20 -3.38 -14.44 -11.16
C LYS A 20 -3.30 -14.52 -9.64
N ASN A 21 -3.50 -13.40 -8.95
CA ASN A 21 -3.44 -13.28 -7.49
C ASN A 21 -2.09 -13.65 -6.89
N ARG A 22 -1.02 -13.38 -7.63
CA ARG A 22 0.34 -13.60 -7.14
C ARG A 22 0.97 -12.27 -6.76
N ILE A 23 1.67 -12.26 -5.62
CA ILE A 23 2.42 -11.09 -5.18
C ILE A 23 3.66 -10.97 -6.04
N ILE A 24 3.77 -9.84 -6.75
CA ILE A 24 4.91 -9.56 -7.61
C ILE A 24 5.99 -8.82 -6.83
N LYS A 25 5.58 -7.92 -5.95
CA LYS A 25 6.45 -7.00 -5.26
C LYS A 25 5.79 -6.51 -3.99
N TYR A 26 6.56 -6.15 -2.96
CA TYR A 26 5.97 -5.53 -1.80
C TYR A 26 6.92 -4.51 -1.17
N LYS A 27 6.35 -3.63 -0.37
CA LYS A 27 7.05 -2.65 0.44
C LYS A 27 6.46 -2.65 1.84
N SER A 28 7.28 -2.35 2.82
CA SER A 28 6.83 -2.20 4.20
C SER A 28 7.48 -0.98 4.84
N PHE A 29 6.78 -0.39 5.81
CA PHE A 29 7.30 0.72 6.59
C PHE A 29 6.62 0.75 7.95
N PRO A 30 7.25 1.36 8.97
CA PRO A 30 6.60 1.49 10.28
C PRO A 30 5.32 2.31 10.18
N SER A 31 4.23 1.80 10.75
CA SER A 31 2.93 2.47 10.65
C SER A 31 2.95 3.88 11.25
N LYS A 32 3.73 4.10 12.29
CA LYS A 32 3.86 5.42 12.92
C LYS A 32 4.51 6.47 12.02
N GLU A 33 5.19 6.05 10.96
CA GLU A 33 5.84 6.95 10.01
C GLU A 33 4.97 7.24 8.80
N MET A 34 3.75 6.75 8.79
CA MET A 34 2.86 6.94 7.64
C MET A 34 2.58 8.42 7.39
N SER A 35 2.74 8.85 6.15
CA SER A 35 2.46 10.20 5.68
C SER A 35 2.18 10.14 4.18
N ASN A 36 1.66 11.22 3.61
CA ASN A 36 1.43 11.27 2.17
C ASN A 36 2.73 11.05 1.39
N ARG A 37 3.84 11.59 1.89
CA ARG A 37 5.15 11.43 1.26
C ARG A 37 5.59 9.97 1.26
N ILE A 38 5.46 9.29 2.41
CA ILE A 38 5.85 7.88 2.52
C ILE A 38 4.97 7.01 1.63
N LEU A 39 3.66 7.26 1.61
CA LEU A 39 2.74 6.53 0.74
C LEU A 39 3.09 6.75 -0.73
N ASN A 40 3.31 8.00 -1.16
CA ASN A 40 3.69 8.30 -2.53
C ASN A 40 4.96 7.56 -2.94
N ASN A 41 5.99 7.62 -2.10
CA ASN A 41 7.26 6.97 -2.41
C ASN A 41 7.11 5.47 -2.55
N ASN A 42 6.34 4.84 -1.68
CA ASN A 42 6.16 3.40 -1.72
C ASN A 42 5.26 2.97 -2.89
N PHE A 43 4.20 3.71 -3.18
CA PHE A 43 3.36 3.42 -4.34
C PHE A 43 4.15 3.58 -5.64
N ASN A 44 4.91 4.65 -5.77
CA ASN A 44 5.74 4.87 -6.96
C ASN A 44 6.76 3.75 -7.14
N SER A 45 7.38 3.31 -6.07
CA SER A 45 8.34 2.22 -6.11
C SER A 45 7.69 0.90 -6.54
N LEU A 46 6.46 0.63 -6.06
CA LEU A 46 5.74 -0.59 -6.43
C LEU A 46 5.28 -0.57 -7.88
N THR A 47 4.87 0.61 -8.38
CA THR A 47 4.21 0.70 -9.69
C THR A 47 5.11 1.22 -10.79
N ASN A 48 6.39 1.43 -10.52
CA ASN A 48 7.33 2.09 -11.43
C ASN A 48 7.38 1.47 -12.83
N ASN A 49 7.32 0.15 -12.93
CA ASN A 49 7.38 -0.55 -14.21
C ASN A 49 6.02 -1.10 -14.65
N TYR A 50 4.93 -0.65 -14.02
CA TYR A 50 3.60 -1.19 -14.27
C TYR A 50 2.63 -0.05 -14.49
N SER A 51 1.99 -0.03 -15.64
CA SER A 51 1.18 1.11 -16.08
C SER A 51 -0.28 1.04 -15.63
N LYS A 52 -0.75 -0.11 -15.15
CA LYS A 52 -2.19 -0.29 -14.95
C LYS A 52 -2.50 -0.90 -13.59
N ILE A 53 -2.88 -0.04 -12.65
CA ILE A 53 -3.40 -0.44 -11.35
C ILE A 53 -4.91 -0.29 -11.39
N GLU A 54 -5.62 -1.41 -11.29
CA GLU A 54 -7.08 -1.43 -11.41
C GLU A 54 -7.78 -1.01 -10.12
N LYS A 55 -7.20 -1.34 -8.97
CA LYS A 55 -7.78 -0.98 -7.68
C LYS A 55 -6.76 -1.06 -6.58
N VAL A 56 -7.10 -0.43 -5.45
CA VAL A 56 -6.29 -0.45 -4.23
C VAL A 56 -7.21 -0.86 -3.09
N LEU A 57 -6.86 -1.91 -2.38
CA LEU A 57 -7.64 -2.45 -1.28
C LEU A 57 -6.83 -2.39 0.00
N PHE A 58 -7.45 -1.90 1.07
CA PHE A 58 -6.79 -1.78 2.36
C PHE A 58 -7.57 -2.47 3.47
N CYS A 59 -6.83 -3.09 4.38
CA CYS A 59 -7.34 -3.59 5.64
C CYS A 59 -6.59 -2.86 6.75
N SER A 60 -7.30 -2.31 7.72
CA SER A 60 -6.68 -1.50 8.76
C SER A 60 -7.23 -1.82 10.14
N VAL A 61 -6.31 -1.93 11.11
CA VAL A 61 -6.65 -1.97 12.54
C VAL A 61 -6.29 -0.66 13.22
N VAL A 62 -5.81 0.35 12.45
CA VAL A 62 -5.40 1.64 12.97
C VAL A 62 -6.22 2.73 12.27
N PRO A 63 -7.32 3.22 12.86
CA PRO A 63 -8.23 4.15 12.20
C PRO A 63 -7.58 5.42 11.67
N LYS A 64 -6.62 5.98 12.42
CA LYS A 64 -5.92 7.19 12.00
C LYS A 64 -5.14 6.97 10.70
N SER A 65 -4.44 5.87 10.58
CA SER A 65 -3.70 5.52 9.37
C SER A 65 -4.63 5.26 8.21
N PHE A 66 -5.77 4.63 8.47
CA PHE A 66 -6.79 4.39 7.45
C PHE A 66 -7.34 5.71 6.89
N SER A 67 -7.60 6.69 7.76
CA SER A 67 -8.06 8.01 7.32
C SER A 67 -7.05 8.69 6.41
N LEU A 68 -5.77 8.58 6.71
CA LEU A 68 -4.72 9.16 5.89
C LEU A 68 -4.67 8.50 4.51
N ILE A 69 -4.77 7.19 4.46
CA ILE A 69 -4.78 6.46 3.19
C ILE A 69 -6.02 6.82 2.36
N LYS A 70 -7.16 6.98 3.01
CA LYS A 70 -8.41 7.33 2.34
C LYS A 70 -8.32 8.67 1.60
N LYS A 71 -7.54 9.61 2.12
CA LYS A 71 -7.31 10.90 1.48
C LYS A 71 -6.28 10.82 0.35
N PHE A 72 -5.46 9.81 0.38
CA PHE A 72 -4.42 9.60 -0.62
C PHE A 72 -4.99 9.18 -1.96
#